data_6efedff7076c2975dbf696ce79b11978
#
_entry.id   6efedff7076c2975dbf696ce79b11978
#
_cell.length_a   1.000
_cell.length_b   1.000
_cell.length_c   1.000
_cell.angle_alpha   90.00
_cell.angle_beta   90.00
_cell.angle_gamma   90.00
#
_symmetry.space_group_name_H-M   'P 1'
#
loop_
_entity.id
_entity.type
_entity.pdbx_description
1 polymer ?
#
loop_
_entity_poly.entity_id
_entity_poly.type
_entity_poly.pdbx_seq_one_letter_code
_entity_poly.pdbx_strand_id
1 'polypeptide(L)'
;MSRRRVVITGLGPVSAHGLGIDPLWQALCEGRSALAPIRAFDARGFASASGGELPESYDVKDLVPKSYRKATKVMARDIEIAVGGALTAVKDAGLSTRGTDPDHAPTIAPDRVGCHIGAGLIAADLDELTAALATSKDGAGKFDPGHWGQQGMQELTPLWLLKYLPNMLACHVTIIHDCQGPSNTITCNEASSGLSLAESQRVIERGAADACLSGGADSKLNPMAYLRQELAGRLARCTVDEDATRKVKPFDPTSPGALVGEGGGILVLEAEETAQARGARIHAVLSGTGASQSWCEDTVGLVPDASGESLADAIEAALRDARLAPADIDAIIPYGCGVPAIDALEAKALERIFGDALGAKPVVTLAPSIGATVAGFGTIAVAVAVKCLTEQRLPARLNSGATGRLAAGAAPSEARALRHILVCTPSLGGQNSAAIISRHA
;
A
#
# COMPACT_ATOMS: atom_id res chain seq x y z
N MET A 1 20.19 12.38 -23.50
CA MET A 1 20.47 12.61 -22.08
C MET A 1 20.43 11.27 -21.37
N SER A 2 21.37 10.97 -20.47
CA SER A 2 21.27 9.76 -19.64
C SER A 2 20.05 9.89 -18.74
N ARG A 3 19.32 8.80 -18.55
CA ARG A 3 18.19 8.70 -17.64
C ARG A 3 18.67 8.99 -16.20
N ARG A 4 18.00 9.89 -15.47
CA ARG A 4 18.30 10.19 -14.07
C ARG A 4 18.03 8.97 -13.21
N ARG A 5 18.94 8.68 -12.29
CA ARG A 5 18.75 7.58 -11.33
C ARG A 5 17.86 8.04 -10.19
N VAL A 6 16.93 7.18 -9.78
CA VAL A 6 15.94 7.50 -8.73
C VAL A 6 16.29 6.74 -7.46
N VAL A 7 16.44 7.50 -6.36
CA VAL A 7 16.78 6.95 -5.05
C VAL A 7 15.68 7.20 -4.03
N ILE A 8 15.64 6.37 -2.99
CA ILE A 8 14.72 6.46 -1.86
C ILE A 8 15.47 7.11 -0.70
N THR A 9 15.00 8.26 -0.24
CA THR A 9 15.64 9.03 0.83
C THR A 9 14.79 9.16 2.07
N GLY A 10 13.48 8.82 2.00
CA GLY A 10 12.60 8.85 3.16
C GLY A 10 11.58 7.74 3.15
N LEU A 11 11.32 7.18 4.33
CA LEU A 11 10.41 6.08 4.58
C LEU A 11 9.33 6.49 5.59
N GLY A 12 8.07 6.43 5.19
CA GLY A 12 6.93 6.72 6.05
C GLY A 12 5.83 5.66 5.94
N PRO A 13 6.13 4.35 6.17
CA PRO A 13 5.08 3.36 6.24
C PRO A 13 4.21 3.56 7.48
N VAL A 14 2.94 3.21 7.35
CA VAL A 14 1.93 3.18 8.42
C VAL A 14 1.27 1.80 8.39
N SER A 15 1.22 1.12 9.51
CA SER A 15 0.69 -0.24 9.59
C SER A 15 0.09 -0.53 10.95
N ALA A 16 -0.51 -1.70 11.11
CA ALA A 16 -1.03 -2.17 12.40
C ALA A 16 0.02 -2.20 13.54
N HIS A 17 1.31 -2.13 13.22
CA HIS A 17 2.38 -1.99 14.21
C HIS A 17 2.72 -0.52 14.54
N GLY A 18 2.08 0.44 13.89
CA GLY A 18 2.24 1.87 14.15
C GLY A 18 2.81 2.66 12.98
N LEU A 19 3.30 3.85 13.30
CA LEU A 19 3.81 4.84 12.37
C LEU A 19 5.34 4.71 12.23
N GLY A 20 5.81 4.71 10.98
CA GLY A 20 7.22 4.61 10.64
C GLY A 20 7.72 3.18 10.46
N ILE A 21 8.95 3.07 9.97
CA ILE A 21 9.51 1.78 9.57
C ILE A 21 10.01 0.94 10.76
N ASP A 22 10.48 1.56 11.85
CA ASP A 22 11.13 0.82 12.93
C ASP A 22 10.18 -0.09 13.72
N PRO A 23 8.97 0.34 14.17
CA PRO A 23 8.04 -0.55 14.85
C PRO A 23 7.58 -1.71 13.95
N LEU A 24 7.35 -1.45 12.66
CA LEU A 24 7.04 -2.48 11.68
C LEU A 24 8.19 -3.48 11.53
N TRP A 25 9.41 -2.99 11.31
CA TRP A 25 10.59 -3.82 11.12
C TRP A 25 10.89 -4.73 12.32
N GLN A 26 10.83 -4.15 13.51
CA GLN A 26 11.02 -4.91 14.74
C GLN A 26 9.99 -6.03 14.86
N ALA A 27 8.70 -5.73 14.66
CA ALA A 27 7.64 -6.71 14.72
C ALA A 27 7.81 -7.85 13.70
N LEU A 28 8.17 -7.50 12.47
CA LEU A 28 8.43 -8.48 11.42
C LEU A 28 9.63 -9.39 11.76
N CYS A 29 10.72 -8.83 12.28
CA CYS A 29 11.88 -9.62 12.69
C CYS A 29 11.59 -10.54 13.88
N GLU A 30 10.77 -10.10 14.82
CA GLU A 30 10.33 -10.89 15.98
C GLU A 30 9.22 -11.91 15.65
N GLY A 31 8.68 -11.88 14.43
CA GLY A 31 7.59 -12.75 14.02
C GLY A 31 6.29 -12.42 14.76
N ARG A 32 6.01 -11.13 15.02
CA ARG A 32 4.77 -10.68 15.66
C ARG A 32 3.67 -10.41 14.65
N SER A 33 2.44 -10.77 15.00
CA SER A 33 1.22 -10.42 14.27
C SER A 33 0.42 -9.38 15.06
N ALA A 34 -0.13 -8.38 14.37
CA ALA A 34 -1.05 -7.40 14.92
C ALA A 34 -2.51 -7.70 14.56
N LEU A 35 -2.79 -8.87 13.97
CA LEU A 35 -4.15 -9.29 13.66
C LEU A 35 -4.92 -9.59 14.95
N ALA A 36 -6.04 -8.89 15.15
CA ALA A 36 -6.84 -8.94 16.37
C ALA A 36 -8.33 -8.66 16.04
N PRO A 37 -9.26 -8.89 16.99
CA PRO A 37 -10.63 -8.47 16.83
C PRO A 37 -10.76 -6.99 16.49
N ILE A 38 -11.62 -6.65 15.51
CA ILE A 38 -11.87 -5.29 15.04
C ILE A 38 -12.55 -4.48 16.14
N ARG A 39 -12.07 -3.26 16.37
CA ARG A 39 -12.57 -2.28 17.34
C ARG A 39 -13.29 -1.11 16.65
N ALA A 40 -12.95 -0.81 15.40
CA ALA A 40 -13.49 0.31 14.65
C ALA A 40 -15.02 0.24 14.47
N PHE A 41 -15.58 -0.97 14.45
CA PHE A 41 -17.03 -1.22 14.36
C PHE A 41 -17.38 -2.61 14.89
N ASP A 42 -18.68 -2.86 15.15
CA ASP A 42 -19.15 -4.20 15.53
C ASP A 42 -19.15 -5.14 14.32
N ALA A 43 -18.14 -5.97 14.22
CA ALA A 43 -17.94 -6.91 13.13
C ALA A 43 -18.60 -8.29 13.36
N ARG A 44 -19.33 -8.54 14.45
CA ARG A 44 -19.90 -9.85 14.80
C ARG A 44 -20.92 -10.37 13.80
N GLY A 45 -21.48 -9.49 12.97
CA GLY A 45 -22.39 -9.87 11.88
C GLY A 45 -21.74 -10.32 10.59
N PHE A 46 -20.41 -10.18 10.48
CA PHE A 46 -19.64 -10.55 9.31
C PHE A 46 -19.01 -11.94 9.44
N ALA A 47 -18.59 -12.52 8.31
CA ALA A 47 -17.88 -13.80 8.30
C ALA A 47 -16.55 -13.75 9.05
N SER A 48 -15.91 -12.57 9.06
CA SER A 48 -14.72 -12.31 9.85
C SER A 48 -14.95 -11.13 10.79
N ALA A 49 -14.46 -11.23 12.02
CA ALA A 49 -14.52 -10.17 13.02
C ALA A 49 -13.13 -9.65 13.42
N SER A 50 -12.11 -9.96 12.60
CA SER A 50 -10.71 -9.62 12.91
C SER A 50 -10.02 -8.96 11.73
N GLY A 51 -9.01 -8.14 12.03
CA GLY A 51 -8.22 -7.40 11.05
C GLY A 51 -6.96 -6.80 11.66
N GLY A 52 -6.18 -6.09 10.84
CA GLY A 52 -4.98 -5.36 11.25
C GLY A 52 -5.29 -3.88 11.39
N GLU A 53 -5.77 -3.43 12.55
CA GLU A 53 -6.03 -2.02 12.85
C GLU A 53 -4.76 -1.28 13.26
N LEU A 54 -4.69 0.00 12.92
CA LEU A 54 -3.69 0.90 13.50
C LEU A 54 -3.85 0.98 15.02
N PRO A 55 -2.75 1.23 15.77
CA PRO A 55 -2.84 1.45 17.21
C PRO A 55 -3.78 2.61 17.56
N GLU A 56 -4.47 2.51 18.69
CA GLU A 56 -5.36 3.58 19.19
C GLU A 56 -4.64 4.92 19.40
N SER A 57 -3.34 4.86 19.64
CA SER A 57 -2.49 6.05 19.77
C SER A 57 -2.25 6.80 18.46
N TYR A 58 -2.68 6.25 17.30
CA TYR A 58 -2.54 6.93 16.03
C TYR A 58 -3.63 7.98 15.87
N ASP A 59 -3.26 9.26 15.98
CA ASP A 59 -4.11 10.40 15.67
C ASP A 59 -3.36 11.36 14.71
N VAL A 60 -3.89 11.54 13.51
CA VAL A 60 -3.31 12.43 12.50
C VAL A 60 -3.25 13.88 12.97
N LYS A 61 -4.12 14.31 13.89
CA LYS A 61 -4.14 15.67 14.46
C LYS A 61 -2.86 16.00 15.22
N ASP A 62 -2.20 14.98 15.79
CA ASP A 62 -0.95 15.19 16.54
C ASP A 62 0.25 15.31 15.60
N LEU A 63 0.10 14.86 14.36
CA LEU A 63 1.14 14.87 13.33
C LEU A 63 1.12 16.13 12.48
N VAL A 64 -0.08 16.63 12.13
CA VAL A 64 -0.23 17.78 11.23
C VAL A 64 0.11 19.12 11.89
N PRO A 65 0.58 20.14 11.13
CA PRO A 65 0.76 21.48 11.63
C PRO A 65 -0.50 22.03 12.30
N LYS A 66 -0.33 22.85 13.37
CA LYS A 66 -1.46 23.43 14.10
C LYS A 66 -2.47 24.15 13.19
N SER A 67 -1.98 24.85 12.17
CA SER A 67 -2.81 25.55 11.16
C SER A 67 -3.70 24.59 10.35
N TYR A 68 -3.31 23.33 10.25
CA TYR A 68 -4.01 22.32 9.43
C TYR A 68 -4.95 21.40 10.24
N ARG A 69 -4.92 21.46 11.56
CA ARG A 69 -5.72 20.57 12.45
C ARG A 69 -7.23 20.60 12.16
N LYS A 70 -7.78 21.75 11.71
CA LYS A 70 -9.21 21.83 11.37
C LYS A 70 -9.57 21.00 10.12
N ALA A 71 -8.64 20.86 9.19
CA ALA A 71 -8.85 20.11 7.96
C ALA A 71 -8.92 18.58 8.19
N THR A 72 -8.42 18.08 9.33
CA THR A 72 -8.52 16.63 9.64
C THR A 72 -9.96 16.15 9.79
N LYS A 73 -10.93 17.06 10.08
CA LYS A 73 -12.35 16.72 10.14
C LYS A 73 -12.96 16.27 8.80
N VAL A 74 -12.30 16.58 7.69
CA VAL A 74 -12.71 16.17 6.34
C VAL A 74 -11.73 15.14 5.75
N MET A 75 -11.05 14.38 6.59
CA MET A 75 -10.23 13.25 6.21
C MET A 75 -10.94 11.93 6.55
N ALA A 76 -11.05 11.04 5.58
CA ALA A 76 -11.31 9.63 5.84
C ALA A 76 -10.02 8.96 6.31
N ARG A 77 -10.11 7.76 6.88
CA ARG A 77 -8.98 7.01 7.42
C ARG A 77 -7.84 6.83 6.42
N ASP A 78 -8.17 6.59 5.16
CA ASP A 78 -7.21 6.49 4.05
C ASP A 78 -6.37 7.76 3.90
N ILE A 79 -7.01 8.93 4.02
CA ILE A 79 -6.34 10.25 3.95
C ILE A 79 -5.45 10.45 5.17
N GLU A 80 -5.92 10.09 6.37
CA GLU A 80 -5.13 10.19 7.61
C GLU A 80 -3.84 9.37 7.51
N ILE A 81 -3.92 8.14 6.98
CA ILE A 81 -2.78 7.25 6.76
C ILE A 81 -1.78 7.88 5.78
N ALA A 82 -2.26 8.40 4.65
CA ALA A 82 -1.39 9.03 3.66
C ALA A 82 -0.69 10.29 4.21
N VAL A 83 -1.41 11.12 4.94
CA VAL A 83 -0.88 12.34 5.57
C VAL A 83 0.15 12.01 6.64
N GLY A 84 -0.14 11.06 7.54
CA GLY A 84 0.80 10.62 8.57
C GLY A 84 2.06 10.01 7.96
N GLY A 85 1.89 9.18 6.93
CA GLY A 85 3.01 8.62 6.17
C GLY A 85 3.86 9.68 5.49
N ALA A 86 3.25 10.69 4.86
CA ALA A 86 3.98 11.77 4.19
C ALA A 86 4.82 12.61 5.18
N LEU A 87 4.23 13.01 6.30
CA LEU A 87 4.94 13.75 7.35
C LEU A 87 6.13 12.96 7.90
N THR A 88 5.97 11.65 8.05
CA THR A 88 7.04 10.76 8.53
C THR A 88 8.13 10.61 7.49
N ALA A 89 7.78 10.36 6.22
CA ALA A 89 8.76 10.21 5.14
C ALA A 89 9.58 11.48 4.89
N VAL A 90 8.92 12.65 4.92
CA VAL A 90 9.58 13.95 4.73
C VAL A 90 10.57 14.23 5.86
N LYS A 91 10.21 13.88 7.12
CA LYS A 91 11.13 13.98 8.26
C LYS A 91 12.30 13.02 8.15
N ASP A 92 12.06 11.76 7.77
CA ASP A 92 13.12 10.75 7.59
C ASP A 92 14.09 11.15 6.46
N ALA A 93 13.57 11.77 5.39
CA ALA A 93 14.38 12.33 4.31
C ALA A 93 15.18 13.59 4.71
N GLY A 94 14.91 14.19 5.86
CA GLY A 94 15.51 15.46 6.28
C GLY A 94 15.13 16.64 5.38
N LEU A 95 13.91 16.63 4.83
CA LEU A 95 13.42 17.72 3.98
C LEU A 95 12.67 18.77 4.83
N SER A 96 13.03 20.05 4.66
CA SER A 96 12.22 21.18 5.07
C SER A 96 11.14 21.42 4.04
N THR A 97 9.88 21.41 4.47
CA THR A 97 8.71 21.75 3.68
C THR A 97 7.77 22.62 4.54
N ARG A 98 6.77 23.25 3.94
CA ARG A 98 5.76 23.98 4.69
C ARG A 98 5.10 23.15 5.81
N GLY A 99 4.99 21.82 5.62
CA GLY A 99 4.40 20.90 6.60
C GLY A 99 5.29 20.51 7.76
N THR A 100 6.61 20.56 7.60
CA THR A 100 7.58 20.13 8.62
C THR A 100 8.35 21.29 9.23
N ASP A 101 8.60 22.35 8.47
CA ASP A 101 9.41 23.49 8.89
C ASP A 101 8.94 24.77 8.15
N PRO A 102 7.81 25.35 8.57
CA PRO A 102 7.21 26.48 7.85
C PRO A 102 8.00 27.79 7.92
N ASP A 103 8.92 27.91 8.86
CA ASP A 103 9.70 29.13 9.11
C ASP A 103 10.99 29.20 8.27
N HIS A 104 11.36 28.11 7.61
CA HIS A 104 12.56 28.03 6.77
C HIS A 104 12.22 27.81 5.30
N ALA A 105 13.14 28.17 4.42
CA ALA A 105 13.01 27.91 2.99
C ALA A 105 12.93 26.38 2.74
N PRO A 106 12.11 25.95 1.77
CA PRO A 106 12.01 24.53 1.44
C PRO A 106 13.34 24.01 0.88
N THR A 107 13.71 22.78 1.23
CA THR A 107 14.93 22.13 0.78
C THR A 107 14.97 21.97 -0.74
N ILE A 108 13.82 21.69 -1.35
CA ILE A 108 13.63 21.58 -2.81
C ILE A 108 12.53 22.56 -3.18
N ALA A 109 12.69 23.28 -4.29
CA ALA A 109 11.69 24.22 -4.76
C ALA A 109 10.32 23.53 -4.94
N PRO A 110 9.22 24.14 -4.47
CA PRO A 110 7.89 23.50 -4.47
C PRO A 110 7.42 22.99 -5.84
N ASP A 111 7.71 23.72 -6.92
CA ASP A 111 7.41 23.36 -8.30
C ASP A 111 8.24 22.18 -8.83
N ARG A 112 9.29 21.79 -8.09
CA ARG A 112 10.15 20.63 -8.37
C ARG A 112 9.83 19.42 -7.50
N VAL A 113 8.79 19.50 -6.64
CA VAL A 113 8.32 18.39 -5.80
C VAL A 113 6.98 17.89 -6.34
N GLY A 114 6.99 16.66 -6.89
CA GLY A 114 5.79 15.97 -7.36
C GLY A 114 5.09 15.19 -6.23
N CYS A 115 3.85 14.74 -6.49
CA CYS A 115 3.09 13.93 -5.56
C CYS A 115 2.23 12.91 -6.30
N HIS A 116 2.53 11.61 -6.14
CA HIS A 116 1.77 10.53 -6.77
C HIS A 116 1.34 9.53 -5.71
N ILE A 117 0.04 9.43 -5.45
CA ILE A 117 -0.48 8.58 -4.37
C ILE A 117 -1.51 7.59 -4.90
N GLY A 118 -1.27 6.33 -4.60
CA GLY A 118 -2.19 5.23 -4.83
C GLY A 118 -3.32 5.24 -3.81
N ALA A 119 -4.55 5.06 -4.27
CA ALA A 119 -5.72 5.02 -3.42
C ALA A 119 -6.65 3.88 -3.83
N GLY A 120 -7.44 3.39 -2.87
CA GLY A 120 -8.56 2.52 -3.12
C GLY A 120 -9.88 3.28 -3.22
N LEU A 121 -10.97 2.55 -3.31
CA LEU A 121 -12.32 3.10 -3.14
C LEU A 121 -12.54 3.37 -1.64
N ILE A 122 -12.68 4.64 -1.27
CA ILE A 122 -12.99 5.06 0.10
C ILE A 122 -14.47 4.85 0.35
N ALA A 123 -14.82 4.05 1.33
CA ALA A 123 -16.21 3.82 1.70
C ALA A 123 -16.69 4.90 2.68
N ALA A 124 -17.90 5.41 2.44
CA ALA A 124 -18.51 6.39 3.34
C ALA A 124 -18.91 5.77 4.69
N ASP A 125 -18.82 6.54 5.76
CA ASP A 125 -19.32 6.15 7.07
C ASP A 125 -20.83 6.02 7.06
N LEU A 126 -21.34 4.94 7.66
CA LEU A 126 -22.77 4.69 7.72
C LEU A 126 -23.51 5.76 8.53
N ASP A 127 -22.90 6.26 9.62
CA ASP A 127 -23.49 7.30 10.45
C ASP A 127 -23.71 8.60 9.68
N GLU A 128 -22.83 8.93 8.73
CA GLU A 128 -22.96 10.11 7.87
C GLU A 128 -24.00 9.92 6.76
N LEU A 129 -24.21 8.68 6.29
CA LEU A 129 -25.12 8.37 5.17
C LEU A 129 -26.55 8.01 5.61
N THR A 130 -26.73 7.50 6.81
CA THR A 130 -27.97 6.87 7.23
C THR A 130 -29.18 7.82 7.13
N ALA A 131 -29.05 9.07 7.61
CA ALA A 131 -30.13 10.06 7.53
C ALA A 131 -30.48 10.36 6.08
N ALA A 132 -29.49 10.62 5.24
CA ALA A 132 -29.68 10.90 3.82
C ALA A 132 -30.35 9.75 3.06
N LEU A 133 -29.96 8.51 3.34
CA LEU A 133 -30.57 7.32 2.72
C LEU A 133 -31.98 7.06 3.25
N ALA A 134 -32.23 7.30 4.54
CA ALA A 134 -33.56 7.07 5.13
C ALA A 134 -34.60 8.04 4.55
N THR A 135 -34.24 9.29 4.31
CA THR A 135 -35.09 10.33 3.72
C THR A 135 -35.24 10.20 2.19
N SER A 136 -34.44 9.32 1.56
CA SER A 136 -34.44 9.11 0.10
C SER A 136 -35.23 7.89 -0.35
N LYS A 137 -36.23 7.45 0.43
CA LYS A 137 -37.08 6.30 0.09
C LYS A 137 -38.39 6.75 -0.50
N ASP A 138 -38.90 5.98 -1.49
CA ASP A 138 -40.24 6.10 -2.01
C ASP A 138 -41.29 5.46 -1.05
N GLY A 139 -42.56 5.55 -1.43
CA GLY A 139 -43.67 4.95 -0.65
C GLY A 139 -43.62 3.41 -0.53
N ALA A 140 -42.78 2.73 -1.31
CA ALA A 140 -42.49 1.31 -1.23
C ALA A 140 -41.22 0.97 -0.44
N GLY A 141 -40.54 1.98 0.12
CA GLY A 141 -39.32 1.83 0.89
C GLY A 141 -38.05 1.65 0.04
N LYS A 142 -38.12 1.84 -1.28
CA LYS A 142 -37.00 1.74 -2.20
C LYS A 142 -36.32 3.09 -2.33
N PHE A 143 -35.00 3.08 -2.59
CA PHE A 143 -34.23 4.30 -2.87
C PHE A 143 -34.77 5.01 -4.11
N ASP A 144 -35.05 6.30 -3.97
CA ASP A 144 -35.51 7.20 -5.03
C ASP A 144 -34.52 8.34 -5.25
N PRO A 145 -33.90 8.43 -6.47
CA PRO A 145 -32.95 9.50 -6.77
C PRO A 145 -33.56 10.93 -6.73
N GLY A 146 -34.87 11.06 -6.98
CA GLY A 146 -35.57 12.35 -6.88
C GLY A 146 -35.66 12.82 -5.42
N HIS A 147 -36.05 11.94 -4.50
CA HIS A 147 -36.05 12.21 -3.06
C HIS A 147 -34.64 12.47 -2.54
N TRP A 148 -33.64 11.73 -3.03
CA TRP A 148 -32.22 11.99 -2.71
C TRP A 148 -31.83 13.42 -3.06
N GLY A 149 -32.09 13.88 -4.29
CA GLY A 149 -31.74 15.23 -4.73
C GLY A 149 -32.51 16.36 -4.01
N GLN A 150 -33.77 16.10 -3.62
CA GLN A 150 -34.62 17.10 -2.99
C GLN A 150 -34.47 17.20 -1.46
N GLN A 151 -34.21 16.07 -0.79
CA GLN A 151 -34.19 15.96 0.67
C GLN A 151 -32.92 15.28 1.19
N GLY A 152 -32.54 14.12 0.69
CA GLY A 152 -31.45 13.34 1.22
C GLY A 152 -30.12 14.07 1.25
N MET A 153 -29.78 14.79 0.18
CA MET A 153 -28.53 15.58 0.12
C MET A 153 -28.44 16.70 1.17
N GLN A 154 -29.56 17.15 1.72
CA GLN A 154 -29.57 18.20 2.75
C GLN A 154 -29.19 17.66 4.12
N GLU A 155 -29.28 16.35 4.32
CA GLU A 155 -28.84 15.65 5.54
C GLU A 155 -27.33 15.41 5.58
N LEU A 156 -26.62 15.61 4.45
CA LEU A 156 -25.17 15.47 4.39
C LEU A 156 -24.47 16.74 4.89
N THR A 157 -23.39 16.56 5.63
CA THR A 157 -22.56 17.68 6.06
C THR A 157 -21.95 18.41 4.87
N PRO A 158 -21.80 19.74 4.92
CA PRO A 158 -21.09 20.47 3.87
C PRO A 158 -19.69 19.86 3.63
N LEU A 159 -19.30 19.74 2.35
CA LEU A 159 -18.03 19.13 1.93
C LEU A 159 -17.91 17.62 2.22
N TRP A 160 -18.99 16.92 2.60
CA TRP A 160 -19.02 15.49 2.85
C TRP A 160 -18.29 14.68 1.77
N LEU A 161 -18.54 15.00 0.49
CA LEU A 161 -17.93 14.26 -0.63
C LEU A 161 -16.40 14.33 -0.61
N LEU A 162 -15.79 15.40 -0.12
CA LEU A 162 -14.33 15.53 -0.07
C LEU A 162 -13.68 14.48 0.83
N LYS A 163 -14.38 13.93 1.83
CA LYS A 163 -13.86 12.82 2.65
C LYS A 163 -13.62 11.54 1.84
N TYR A 164 -14.42 11.34 0.78
CA TYR A 164 -14.52 10.02 0.12
C TYR A 164 -14.01 10.02 -1.33
N LEU A 165 -13.40 11.11 -1.78
CA LEU A 165 -12.77 11.17 -3.09
C LEU A 165 -11.32 10.65 -2.99
N PRO A 166 -10.94 9.65 -3.81
CA PRO A 166 -9.58 9.06 -3.75
C PRO A 166 -8.45 10.06 -3.96
N ASN A 167 -8.66 11.09 -4.80
CA ASN A 167 -7.66 12.13 -5.04
C ASN A 167 -7.37 13.02 -3.81
N MET A 168 -8.21 12.97 -2.78
CA MET A 168 -7.99 13.78 -1.58
C MET A 168 -6.77 13.33 -0.78
N LEU A 169 -6.30 12.08 -0.93
CA LEU A 169 -5.02 11.66 -0.36
C LEU A 169 -3.88 12.57 -0.87
N ALA A 170 -3.77 12.70 -2.19
CA ALA A 170 -2.76 13.56 -2.81
C ALA A 170 -3.02 15.06 -2.51
N CYS A 171 -4.28 15.50 -2.53
CA CYS A 171 -4.63 16.90 -2.26
C CYS A 171 -4.19 17.34 -0.86
N HIS A 172 -4.47 16.55 0.19
CA HIS A 172 -4.06 16.91 1.55
C HIS A 172 -2.54 16.92 1.69
N VAL A 173 -1.85 15.94 1.12
CA VAL A 173 -0.38 15.86 1.16
C VAL A 173 0.24 17.05 0.43
N THR A 174 -0.21 17.38 -0.79
CA THR A 174 0.32 18.52 -1.56
C THR A 174 0.07 19.85 -0.86
N ILE A 175 -1.10 20.04 -0.26
CA ILE A 175 -1.42 21.27 0.49
C ILE A 175 -0.52 21.38 1.73
N ILE A 176 -0.29 20.32 2.48
CA ILE A 176 0.53 20.35 3.69
C ILE A 176 1.99 20.66 3.35
N HIS A 177 2.55 19.97 2.36
CA HIS A 177 3.97 20.06 2.02
C HIS A 177 4.29 21.10 0.95
N ASP A 178 3.27 21.75 0.38
CA ASP A 178 3.40 22.74 -0.71
C ASP A 178 4.02 22.13 -1.98
N CYS A 179 3.61 20.91 -2.34
CA CYS A 179 4.06 20.29 -3.57
C CYS A 179 3.31 20.89 -4.77
N GLN A 180 4.04 21.52 -5.70
CA GLN A 180 3.50 22.22 -6.86
C GLN A 180 3.95 21.58 -8.19
N GLY A 181 4.77 20.52 -8.13
CA GLY A 181 5.19 19.73 -9.28
C GLY A 181 4.09 18.79 -9.78
N PRO A 182 4.41 17.89 -10.73
CA PRO A 182 3.46 16.93 -11.28
C PRO A 182 2.79 16.09 -10.18
N SER A 183 1.46 16.02 -10.21
CA SER A 183 0.68 15.30 -9.21
C SER A 183 -0.39 14.44 -9.85
N ASN A 184 -0.59 13.22 -9.34
CA ASN A 184 -1.63 12.31 -9.80
C ASN A 184 -2.08 11.38 -8.66
N THR A 185 -3.29 10.82 -8.81
CA THR A 185 -3.80 9.74 -7.96
C THR A 185 -4.14 8.54 -8.82
N ILE A 186 -3.66 7.37 -8.44
CA ILE A 186 -3.85 6.11 -9.17
C ILE A 186 -4.73 5.18 -8.35
N THR A 187 -5.86 4.76 -8.95
CA THR A 187 -6.85 3.88 -8.30
C THR A 187 -6.93 2.55 -9.02
N CYS A 188 -6.07 1.63 -8.63
CA CYS A 188 -5.95 0.27 -9.18
C CYS A 188 -5.87 -0.79 -8.07
N ASN A 189 -6.67 -0.64 -7.01
CA ASN A 189 -6.69 -1.53 -5.85
C ASN A 189 -5.26 -1.83 -5.33
N GLU A 190 -4.88 -3.11 -5.23
CA GLU A 190 -3.61 -3.56 -4.69
C GLU A 190 -2.40 -3.00 -5.44
N ALA A 191 -2.50 -2.81 -6.75
CA ALA A 191 -1.41 -2.28 -7.57
C ALA A 191 -1.21 -0.77 -7.45
N SER A 192 -2.13 -0.04 -6.80
CA SER A 192 -2.16 1.43 -6.79
C SER A 192 -0.85 2.08 -6.34
N SER A 193 -0.31 1.68 -5.21
CA SER A 193 0.94 2.27 -4.70
C SER A 193 2.16 1.92 -5.56
N GLY A 194 2.25 0.69 -6.06
CA GLY A 194 3.32 0.29 -6.97
C GLY A 194 3.31 1.08 -8.27
N LEU A 195 2.12 1.31 -8.85
CA LEU A 195 1.96 2.14 -10.05
C LEU A 195 2.27 3.62 -9.78
N SER A 196 1.95 4.13 -8.58
CA SER A 196 2.30 5.49 -8.17
C SER A 196 3.81 5.68 -8.05
N LEU A 197 4.53 4.69 -7.52
CA LEU A 197 6.00 4.68 -7.48
C LEU A 197 6.58 4.67 -8.91
N ALA A 198 6.00 3.89 -9.81
CA ALA A 198 6.40 3.84 -11.22
C ALA A 198 6.20 5.20 -11.91
N GLU A 199 5.06 5.86 -11.71
CA GLU A 199 4.82 7.21 -12.28
C GLU A 199 5.83 8.23 -11.72
N SER A 200 6.07 8.23 -10.40
CA SER A 200 7.05 9.11 -9.77
C SER A 200 8.45 8.88 -10.33
N GLN A 201 8.85 7.62 -10.53
CA GLN A 201 10.11 7.29 -11.16
C GLN A 201 10.21 7.95 -12.56
N ARG A 202 9.18 7.80 -13.40
CA ARG A 202 9.16 8.39 -14.76
C ARG A 202 9.20 9.92 -14.74
N VAL A 203 8.49 10.54 -13.78
CA VAL A 203 8.48 12.01 -13.61
C VAL A 203 9.87 12.54 -13.26
N ILE A 204 10.59 11.88 -12.36
CA ILE A 204 11.95 12.26 -11.97
C ILE A 204 12.94 11.98 -13.11
N GLU A 205 12.87 10.82 -13.76
CA GLU A 205 13.76 10.43 -14.86
C GLU A 205 13.72 11.39 -16.05
N ARG A 206 12.55 11.90 -16.40
CA ARG A 206 12.39 12.90 -17.47
C ARG A 206 12.70 14.33 -17.04
N GLY A 207 13.09 14.55 -15.77
CA GLY A 207 13.47 15.85 -15.23
C GLY A 207 12.28 16.78 -14.94
N ALA A 208 11.04 16.27 -14.90
CA ALA A 208 9.86 17.07 -14.60
C ALA A 208 9.72 17.41 -13.10
N ALA A 209 10.35 16.62 -12.23
CA ALA A 209 10.53 16.90 -10.81
C ALA A 209 11.93 16.47 -10.36
N ASP A 210 12.38 16.97 -9.21
CA ASP A 210 13.63 16.57 -8.56
C ASP A 210 13.37 15.62 -7.39
N ALA A 211 12.17 15.71 -6.82
CA ALA A 211 11.68 14.77 -5.82
C ALA A 211 10.17 14.51 -6.02
N CYS A 212 9.70 13.37 -5.49
CA CYS A 212 8.29 13.03 -5.42
C CYS A 212 7.95 12.43 -4.06
N LEU A 213 6.82 12.86 -3.49
CA LEU A 213 6.15 12.15 -2.40
C LEU A 213 5.27 11.08 -3.06
N SER A 214 5.61 9.81 -2.85
CA SER A 214 4.99 8.72 -3.61
C SER A 214 4.67 7.52 -2.74
N GLY A 215 3.53 6.91 -2.99
CA GLY A 215 3.12 5.73 -2.24
C GLY A 215 1.63 5.44 -2.40
N GLY A 216 0.99 4.98 -1.34
CA GLY A 216 -0.45 4.73 -1.32
C GLY A 216 -0.94 4.38 0.07
N ALA A 217 -2.23 4.53 0.28
CA ALA A 217 -2.88 4.23 1.54
C ALA A 217 -4.29 3.68 1.33
N ASP A 218 -4.72 2.84 2.25
CA ASP A 218 -6.05 2.24 2.22
C ASP A 218 -6.49 1.82 3.63
N SER A 219 -7.80 1.90 3.88
CA SER A 219 -8.45 1.26 5.00
C SER A 219 -9.76 0.60 4.55
N LYS A 220 -9.87 -0.70 4.78
CA LYS A 220 -11.11 -1.46 4.58
C LYS A 220 -11.81 -1.79 5.89
N LEU A 221 -11.36 -1.22 7.01
CA LEU A 221 -11.95 -1.38 8.34
C LEU A 221 -13.09 -0.38 8.58
N ASN A 222 -14.06 -0.44 7.70
CA ASN A 222 -15.33 0.29 7.69
C ASN A 222 -16.42 -0.68 7.25
N PRO A 223 -17.63 -0.68 7.82
CA PRO A 223 -18.65 -1.69 7.53
C PRO A 223 -18.97 -1.89 6.04
N MET A 224 -19.05 -0.80 5.27
CA MET A 224 -19.34 -0.89 3.83
C MET A 224 -18.15 -1.44 3.02
N ALA A 225 -16.93 -1.04 3.36
CA ALA A 225 -15.73 -1.56 2.72
C ALA A 225 -15.52 -3.02 3.07
N TYR A 226 -15.74 -3.37 4.32
CA TYR A 226 -15.62 -4.74 4.83
C TYR A 226 -16.60 -5.69 4.17
N LEU A 227 -17.88 -5.27 4.05
CA LEU A 227 -18.91 -6.02 3.34
C LEU A 227 -18.50 -6.33 1.89
N ARG A 228 -17.89 -5.37 1.20
CA ARG A 228 -17.40 -5.60 -0.18
C ARG A 228 -16.33 -6.67 -0.24
N GLN A 229 -15.41 -6.74 0.74
CA GLN A 229 -14.40 -7.79 0.80
C GLN A 229 -15.02 -9.15 1.09
N GLU A 230 -16.07 -9.20 1.94
CA GLU A 230 -16.83 -10.42 2.22
C GLU A 230 -17.56 -10.90 0.97
N LEU A 231 -18.33 -10.03 0.30
CA LEU A 231 -19.05 -10.35 -0.92
C LEU A 231 -18.13 -10.77 -2.08
N ALA A 232 -16.90 -10.25 -2.10
CA ALA A 232 -15.87 -10.69 -3.05
C ALA A 232 -15.24 -12.05 -2.67
N GLY A 233 -15.67 -12.70 -1.59
CA GLY A 233 -15.15 -14.00 -1.17
C GLY A 233 -13.70 -14.00 -0.72
N ARG A 234 -13.18 -12.86 -0.24
CA ARG A 234 -11.74 -12.70 0.07
C ARG A 234 -11.42 -12.97 1.54
N LEU A 235 -12.40 -12.85 2.43
CA LEU A 235 -12.19 -12.90 3.87
C LEU A 235 -12.13 -14.33 4.40
N ALA A 236 -11.13 -14.58 5.22
CA ALA A 236 -11.06 -15.77 6.06
C ALA A 236 -12.16 -15.69 7.15
N ARG A 237 -12.89 -16.77 7.37
CA ARG A 237 -13.78 -16.84 8.54
C ARG A 237 -12.94 -16.79 9.82
N CYS A 238 -13.28 -15.83 10.69
CA CYS A 238 -12.57 -15.63 11.95
C CYS A 238 -13.52 -14.94 12.95
N THR A 239 -14.06 -15.69 13.89
CA THR A 239 -14.90 -15.13 14.95
C THR A 239 -14.04 -14.35 15.97
N VAL A 240 -14.67 -13.60 16.88
CA VAL A 240 -13.97 -12.84 17.93
C VAL A 240 -13.19 -13.73 18.90
N ASP A 241 -13.60 -14.99 19.06
CA ASP A 241 -13.01 -15.96 20.00
C ASP A 241 -11.87 -16.78 19.36
N GLU A 242 -11.64 -16.63 18.06
CA GLU A 242 -10.61 -17.36 17.34
C GLU A 242 -9.28 -16.58 17.28
N ASP A 243 -8.18 -17.30 17.25
CA ASP A 243 -6.84 -16.72 17.10
C ASP A 243 -6.62 -16.21 15.65
N ALA A 244 -6.83 -14.92 15.45
CA ALA A 244 -6.66 -14.25 14.18
C ALA A 244 -5.23 -14.36 13.62
N THR A 245 -4.22 -14.45 14.52
CA THR A 245 -2.80 -14.47 14.13
C THR A 245 -2.41 -15.69 13.30
N ARG A 246 -3.24 -16.73 13.30
CA ARG A 246 -3.02 -17.99 12.56
C ARG A 246 -3.88 -18.18 11.31
N LYS A 247 -4.76 -17.19 11.01
CA LYS A 247 -5.74 -17.35 9.92
C LYS A 247 -5.15 -17.10 8.54
N VAL A 248 -4.33 -16.07 8.39
CA VAL A 248 -3.73 -15.71 7.10
C VAL A 248 -2.52 -16.60 6.83
N LYS A 249 -2.59 -17.39 5.76
CA LYS A 249 -1.58 -18.38 5.38
C LYS A 249 -1.17 -18.20 3.92
N PRO A 250 -0.25 -17.25 3.62
CA PRO A 250 0.19 -17.02 2.24
C PRO A 250 0.75 -18.30 1.60
N PHE A 251 0.34 -18.52 0.35
CA PHE A 251 0.78 -19.66 -0.48
C PHE A 251 0.43 -21.06 0.09
N ASP A 252 -0.47 -21.13 1.05
CA ASP A 252 -1.03 -22.38 1.52
C ASP A 252 -2.36 -22.66 0.79
N PRO A 253 -2.49 -23.76 0.02
CA PRO A 253 -3.74 -24.06 -0.68
C PRO A 253 -4.92 -24.32 0.26
N THR A 254 -4.66 -24.56 1.54
CA THR A 254 -5.70 -24.72 2.60
C THR A 254 -6.01 -23.42 3.33
N SER A 255 -5.45 -22.27 2.88
CA SER A 255 -5.71 -20.98 3.51
C SER A 255 -7.21 -20.63 3.42
N PRO A 256 -7.83 -20.19 4.51
CA PRO A 256 -9.25 -19.84 4.49
C PRO A 256 -9.53 -18.47 3.83
N GLY A 257 -8.50 -17.71 3.46
CA GLY A 257 -8.61 -16.37 2.89
C GLY A 257 -7.71 -15.35 3.58
N ALA A 258 -7.97 -14.07 3.31
CA ALA A 258 -7.27 -12.92 3.91
C ALA A 258 -7.99 -12.40 5.15
N LEU A 259 -7.28 -11.68 6.00
CA LEU A 259 -7.83 -10.68 6.91
C LEU A 259 -7.38 -9.30 6.42
N VAL A 260 -8.30 -8.35 6.35
CA VAL A 260 -7.92 -7.00 5.91
C VAL A 260 -7.12 -6.28 6.99
N GLY A 261 -6.24 -5.40 6.54
CA GLY A 261 -5.53 -4.45 7.39
C GLY A 261 -5.70 -3.04 6.86
N GLU A 262 -5.54 -2.06 7.71
CA GLU A 262 -5.37 -0.68 7.30
C GLU A 262 -3.88 -0.32 7.29
N GLY A 263 -3.48 0.49 6.31
CA GLY A 263 -2.08 0.88 6.20
C GLY A 263 -1.69 1.37 4.82
N GLY A 264 -0.40 1.60 4.68
CA GLY A 264 0.21 2.13 3.48
C GLY A 264 1.38 3.02 3.83
N GLY A 265 1.41 4.20 3.27
CA GLY A 265 2.41 5.21 3.58
C GLY A 265 2.96 5.91 2.35
N ILE A 266 3.95 6.74 2.59
CA ILE A 266 4.62 7.53 1.57
C ILE A 266 6.13 7.29 1.66
N LEU A 267 6.77 7.31 0.49
CA LEU A 267 8.22 7.34 0.34
C LEU A 267 8.63 8.69 -0.26
N VAL A 268 9.79 9.18 0.07
CA VAL A 268 10.44 10.25 -0.67
C VAL A 268 11.35 9.63 -1.72
N LEU A 269 11.03 9.88 -2.98
CA LEU A 269 11.85 9.53 -4.13
C LEU A 269 12.56 10.80 -4.61
N GLU A 270 13.86 10.72 -4.85
CA GLU A 270 14.66 11.84 -5.36
C GLU A 270 15.53 11.43 -6.55
N ALA A 271 15.84 12.38 -7.40
CA ALA A 271 16.96 12.22 -8.30
C ALA A 271 18.25 12.07 -7.50
N GLU A 272 19.09 11.10 -7.84
CA GLU A 272 20.30 10.79 -7.09
C GLU A 272 21.23 12.00 -6.94
N GLU A 273 21.38 12.78 -8.00
CA GLU A 273 22.21 14.00 -7.97
C GLU A 273 21.66 15.08 -7.03
N THR A 274 20.32 15.19 -6.91
CA THR A 274 19.68 16.11 -5.96
C THR A 274 19.91 15.65 -4.53
N ALA A 275 19.71 14.36 -4.26
CA ALA A 275 19.94 13.75 -2.95
C ALA A 275 21.40 13.91 -2.51
N GLN A 276 22.35 13.64 -3.40
CA GLN A 276 23.80 13.80 -3.14
C GLN A 276 24.18 15.26 -2.88
N ALA A 277 23.67 16.20 -3.70
CA ALA A 277 23.98 17.62 -3.58
C ALA A 277 23.58 18.21 -2.22
N ARG A 278 22.51 17.70 -1.60
CA ARG A 278 22.09 18.13 -0.26
C ARG A 278 22.61 17.25 0.88
N GLY A 279 23.45 16.25 0.59
CA GLY A 279 23.99 15.33 1.59
C GLY A 279 22.94 14.40 2.21
N ALA A 280 21.89 14.03 1.47
CA ALA A 280 20.85 13.16 1.95
C ALA A 280 21.34 11.74 2.25
N ARG A 281 20.78 11.12 3.28
CA ARG A 281 20.90 9.67 3.44
C ARG A 281 20.12 8.99 2.31
N ILE A 282 20.80 8.21 1.50
CA ILE A 282 20.17 7.37 0.49
C ILE A 282 19.97 5.98 1.08
N HIS A 283 18.73 5.55 1.21
CA HIS A 283 18.39 4.23 1.76
C HIS A 283 18.56 3.12 0.72
N ALA A 284 18.09 3.35 -0.50
CA ALA A 284 18.12 2.39 -1.60
C ALA A 284 17.87 3.08 -2.94
N VAL A 285 17.91 2.30 -4.02
CA VAL A 285 17.62 2.73 -5.39
C VAL A 285 16.33 2.06 -5.86
N LEU A 286 15.41 2.81 -6.43
CA LEU A 286 14.30 2.29 -7.23
C LEU A 286 14.84 2.02 -8.64
N SER A 287 15.34 0.79 -8.86
CA SER A 287 16.12 0.45 -10.05
C SER A 287 15.28 0.20 -11.30
N GLY A 288 14.07 -0.29 -11.12
CA GLY A 288 13.18 -0.54 -12.24
C GLY A 288 11.75 -0.81 -11.79
N THR A 289 10.81 -0.45 -12.65
CA THR A 289 9.39 -0.70 -12.45
C THR A 289 8.75 -1.30 -13.68
N GLY A 290 7.70 -2.08 -13.49
CA GLY A 290 6.92 -2.68 -14.54
C GLY A 290 5.43 -2.69 -14.20
N ALA A 291 4.61 -2.61 -15.22
CA ALA A 291 3.16 -2.67 -15.10
C ALA A 291 2.56 -3.48 -16.25
N SER A 292 1.45 -4.11 -16.00
CA SER A 292 0.67 -4.85 -16.99
C SER A 292 -0.81 -4.86 -16.62
N GLN A 293 -1.65 -5.29 -17.57
CA GLN A 293 -3.08 -5.46 -17.36
C GLN A 293 -3.49 -6.86 -17.79
N SER A 294 -4.04 -7.64 -16.87
CA SER A 294 -4.70 -8.91 -17.19
C SER A 294 -6.06 -8.63 -17.82
N TRP A 295 -6.42 -9.46 -18.79
CA TRP A 295 -7.77 -9.54 -19.29
C TRP A 295 -8.51 -10.68 -18.59
N CYS A 296 -9.70 -10.39 -18.04
CA CYS A 296 -10.60 -11.37 -17.45
C CYS A 296 -11.92 -11.35 -18.20
N GLU A 297 -12.49 -12.53 -18.50
CA GLU A 297 -13.84 -12.64 -19.09
C GLU A 297 -14.90 -12.11 -18.13
N ASP A 298 -14.70 -12.29 -16.84
CA ASP A 298 -15.51 -11.71 -15.80
C ASP A 298 -15.25 -10.21 -15.68
N THR A 299 -16.14 -9.41 -16.24
CA THR A 299 -16.05 -7.94 -16.26
C THR A 299 -16.12 -7.28 -14.89
N VAL A 300 -16.50 -8.01 -13.83
CA VAL A 300 -16.51 -7.51 -12.44
C VAL A 300 -15.14 -7.62 -11.78
N GLY A 301 -14.18 -8.31 -12.40
CA GLY A 301 -12.82 -8.46 -11.87
C GLY A 301 -12.75 -9.26 -10.55
N LEU A 302 -13.73 -10.14 -10.28
CA LEU A 302 -13.74 -10.99 -9.08
C LEU A 302 -12.95 -12.28 -9.26
N VAL A 303 -12.70 -12.67 -10.51
CA VAL A 303 -11.92 -13.86 -10.85
C VAL A 303 -10.54 -13.40 -11.32
N PRO A 304 -9.47 -13.74 -10.60
CA PRO A 304 -8.11 -13.37 -11.03
C PRO A 304 -7.69 -14.17 -12.26
N ASP A 305 -6.78 -13.60 -13.06
CA ASP A 305 -6.14 -14.33 -14.16
C ASP A 305 -5.34 -15.51 -13.63
N ALA A 306 -5.90 -16.71 -13.76
CA ALA A 306 -5.30 -17.94 -13.21
C ALA A 306 -3.99 -18.36 -13.89
N SER A 307 -3.61 -17.75 -15.03
CA SER A 307 -2.35 -18.08 -15.73
C SER A 307 -1.13 -17.47 -15.06
N GLY A 308 -1.27 -16.31 -14.39
CA GLY A 308 -0.17 -15.51 -13.87
C GLY A 308 0.67 -14.83 -14.94
N GLU A 309 0.26 -14.93 -16.22
CA GLU A 309 1.04 -14.43 -17.38
C GLU A 309 1.23 -12.91 -17.29
N SER A 310 0.15 -12.19 -17.04
CA SER A 310 0.21 -10.73 -16.99
C SER A 310 1.08 -10.22 -15.83
N LEU A 311 1.06 -10.86 -14.65
CA LEU A 311 1.98 -10.51 -13.58
C LEU A 311 3.44 -10.81 -13.97
N ALA A 312 3.69 -11.91 -14.67
CA ALA A 312 5.02 -12.22 -15.20
C ALA A 312 5.50 -11.14 -16.18
N ASP A 313 4.62 -10.62 -17.04
CA ASP A 313 4.94 -9.50 -17.96
C ASP A 313 5.34 -8.23 -17.19
N ALA A 314 4.65 -7.90 -16.08
CA ALA A 314 5.04 -6.78 -15.23
C ALA A 314 6.42 -6.99 -14.59
N ILE A 315 6.72 -8.21 -14.12
CA ILE A 315 8.03 -8.56 -13.54
C ILE A 315 9.12 -8.46 -14.60
N GLU A 316 8.90 -9.01 -15.81
CA GLU A 316 9.85 -8.90 -16.93
C GLU A 316 10.10 -7.44 -17.33
N ALA A 317 9.05 -6.60 -17.34
CA ALA A 317 9.19 -5.17 -17.60
C ALA A 317 10.08 -4.49 -16.54
N ALA A 318 9.88 -4.82 -15.26
CA ALA A 318 10.70 -4.29 -14.18
C ALA A 318 12.17 -4.75 -14.28
N LEU A 319 12.41 -6.01 -14.63
CA LEU A 319 13.77 -6.55 -14.85
C LEU A 319 14.47 -5.84 -16.01
N ARG A 320 13.78 -5.68 -17.16
CA ARG A 320 14.32 -4.94 -18.32
C ARG A 320 14.63 -3.50 -17.96
N ASP A 321 13.74 -2.83 -17.21
CA ASP A 321 13.92 -1.45 -16.76
C ASP A 321 15.13 -1.30 -15.84
N ALA A 322 15.32 -2.23 -14.91
CA ALA A 322 16.48 -2.31 -14.03
C ALA A 322 17.77 -2.79 -14.72
N ARG A 323 17.68 -3.35 -15.93
CA ARG A 323 18.78 -4.03 -16.65
C ARG A 323 19.36 -5.20 -15.84
N LEU A 324 18.48 -5.97 -15.20
CA LEU A 324 18.82 -7.14 -14.40
C LEU A 324 18.21 -8.42 -15.00
N ALA A 325 18.86 -9.55 -14.75
CA ALA A 325 18.32 -10.87 -15.04
C ALA A 325 17.59 -11.44 -13.80
N PRO A 326 16.69 -12.41 -13.96
CA PRO A 326 16.07 -13.10 -12.81
C PRO A 326 17.08 -13.67 -11.81
N ALA A 327 18.28 -14.08 -12.28
CA ALA A 327 19.34 -14.60 -11.43
C ALA A 327 19.87 -13.57 -10.42
N ASP A 328 19.83 -12.27 -10.76
CA ASP A 328 20.34 -11.17 -9.92
C ASP A 328 19.42 -10.86 -8.73
N ILE A 329 18.17 -11.33 -8.74
CA ILE A 329 17.23 -11.09 -7.63
C ILE A 329 17.56 -12.00 -6.45
N ASP A 330 17.79 -11.41 -5.28
CA ASP A 330 18.18 -12.11 -4.05
C ASP A 330 17.00 -12.54 -3.18
N ALA A 331 15.89 -11.77 -3.21
CA ALA A 331 14.67 -12.06 -2.46
C ALA A 331 13.43 -11.49 -3.17
N ILE A 332 12.25 -11.99 -2.79
CA ILE A 332 10.96 -11.60 -3.37
C ILE A 332 10.02 -11.20 -2.25
N ILE A 333 9.32 -10.08 -2.40
CA ILE A 333 8.20 -9.67 -1.57
C ILE A 333 6.94 -9.69 -2.43
N PRO A 334 6.22 -10.81 -2.49
CA PRO A 334 4.95 -10.90 -3.20
C PRO A 334 3.83 -10.27 -2.37
N TYR A 335 2.67 -10.10 -2.96
CA TYR A 335 1.47 -9.69 -2.23
C TYR A 335 1.07 -10.74 -1.18
N GLY A 336 1.02 -12.01 -1.55
CA GLY A 336 0.87 -13.13 -0.63
C GLY A 336 -0.20 -12.90 0.44
N CYS A 337 -1.44 -12.63 0.03
CA CYS A 337 -2.50 -12.17 0.93
C CYS A 337 -3.24 -13.30 1.65
N GLY A 338 -2.98 -14.57 1.28
CA GLY A 338 -3.66 -15.74 1.82
C GLY A 338 -4.97 -16.09 1.11
N VAL A 339 -5.36 -15.39 0.05
CA VAL A 339 -6.47 -15.79 -0.83
C VAL A 339 -5.95 -16.80 -1.83
N PRO A 340 -6.35 -18.09 -1.79
CA PRO A 340 -5.68 -19.15 -2.56
C PRO A 340 -5.59 -18.89 -4.06
N ALA A 341 -6.63 -18.31 -4.67
CA ALA A 341 -6.63 -18.02 -6.10
C ALA A 341 -5.61 -16.92 -6.50
N ILE A 342 -5.44 -15.90 -5.64
CA ILE A 342 -4.49 -14.81 -5.86
C ILE A 342 -3.06 -15.32 -5.63
N ASP A 343 -2.84 -16.03 -4.53
CA ASP A 343 -1.52 -16.59 -4.20
C ASP A 343 -1.07 -17.61 -5.26
N ALA A 344 -2.01 -18.39 -5.83
CA ALA A 344 -1.69 -19.35 -6.89
C ALA A 344 -1.27 -18.67 -8.20
N LEU A 345 -1.92 -17.56 -8.59
CA LEU A 345 -1.50 -16.83 -9.79
C LEU A 345 -0.11 -16.19 -9.59
N GLU A 346 0.17 -15.65 -8.39
CA GLU A 346 1.50 -15.12 -8.07
C GLU A 346 2.58 -16.22 -8.15
N ALA A 347 2.31 -17.38 -7.54
CA ALA A 347 3.24 -18.52 -7.59
C ALA A 347 3.56 -18.92 -9.03
N LYS A 348 2.54 -19.00 -9.92
CA LYS A 348 2.74 -19.31 -11.33
C LYS A 348 3.54 -18.24 -12.07
N ALA A 349 3.27 -16.96 -11.82
CA ALA A 349 4.05 -15.87 -12.40
C ALA A 349 5.53 -15.96 -12.00
N LEU A 350 5.80 -16.22 -10.73
CA LEU A 350 7.15 -16.39 -10.21
C LEU A 350 7.83 -17.63 -10.77
N GLU A 351 7.10 -18.76 -10.91
CA GLU A 351 7.63 -19.99 -11.55
C GLU A 351 8.01 -19.72 -13.01
N ARG A 352 7.21 -18.95 -13.74
CA ARG A 352 7.50 -18.57 -15.14
C ARG A 352 8.79 -17.74 -15.24
N ILE A 353 9.02 -16.82 -14.32
CA ILE A 353 10.20 -15.93 -14.34
C ILE A 353 11.47 -16.63 -13.85
N PHE A 354 11.39 -17.38 -12.77
CA PHE A 354 12.58 -17.93 -12.09
C PHE A 354 12.85 -19.40 -12.41
N GLY A 355 11.88 -20.14 -12.94
CA GLY A 355 12.00 -21.56 -13.28
C GLY A 355 12.49 -22.37 -12.09
N ASP A 356 13.49 -23.23 -12.31
CA ASP A 356 14.09 -24.08 -11.28
C ASP A 356 14.79 -23.30 -10.16
N ALA A 357 15.22 -22.06 -10.43
CA ALA A 357 15.88 -21.22 -9.43
C ALA A 357 14.93 -20.66 -8.37
N LEU A 358 13.60 -20.73 -8.58
CA LEU A 358 12.61 -20.18 -7.65
C LEU A 358 12.74 -20.77 -6.24
N GLY A 359 13.00 -22.08 -6.13
CA GLY A 359 13.15 -22.76 -4.85
C GLY A 359 14.30 -22.25 -3.97
N ALA A 360 15.28 -21.59 -4.57
CA ALA A 360 16.40 -20.97 -3.85
C ALA A 360 16.17 -19.47 -3.53
N LYS A 361 15.10 -18.87 -4.03
CA LYS A 361 14.77 -17.47 -3.77
C LYS A 361 13.91 -17.33 -2.50
N PRO A 362 14.41 -16.69 -1.44
CA PRO A 362 13.60 -16.48 -0.25
C PRO A 362 12.45 -15.51 -0.54
N VAL A 363 11.33 -15.78 0.13
CA VAL A 363 10.12 -14.98 0.02
C VAL A 363 9.86 -14.30 1.36
N VAL A 364 9.43 -13.04 1.34
CA VAL A 364 9.00 -12.28 2.51
C VAL A 364 7.50 -12.03 2.40
N THR A 365 6.71 -12.46 3.39
CA THR A 365 5.26 -12.29 3.43
C THR A 365 4.84 -11.34 4.56
N LEU A 366 3.96 -10.39 4.29
CA LEU A 366 3.58 -9.33 5.23
C LEU A 366 2.17 -9.52 5.80
N ALA A 367 1.25 -10.06 5.01
CA ALA A 367 -0.16 -10.17 5.38
C ALA A 367 -0.44 -10.90 6.71
N PRO A 368 0.30 -11.95 7.12
CA PRO A 368 0.10 -12.57 8.43
C PRO A 368 0.43 -11.65 9.61
N SER A 369 1.24 -10.62 9.39
CA SER A 369 1.65 -9.67 10.43
C SER A 369 0.75 -8.43 10.51
N ILE A 370 0.29 -7.91 9.37
CA ILE A 370 -0.40 -6.61 9.28
C ILE A 370 -1.77 -6.66 8.61
N GLY A 371 -2.18 -7.81 8.07
CA GLY A 371 -3.36 -7.93 7.21
C GLY A 371 -3.10 -7.47 5.77
N ALA A 372 -4.10 -7.67 4.92
CA ALA A 372 -4.06 -7.21 3.52
C ALA A 372 -4.39 -5.72 3.45
N THR A 373 -3.40 -4.88 3.18
CA THR A 373 -3.51 -3.41 3.17
C THR A 373 -3.84 -2.82 1.79
N VAL A 374 -4.29 -3.66 0.87
CA VAL A 374 -4.80 -3.33 -0.47
C VAL A 374 -3.97 -2.25 -1.17
N ALA A 375 -4.51 -1.04 -1.42
CA ALA A 375 -3.79 0.02 -2.16
C ALA A 375 -2.52 0.54 -1.45
N GLY A 376 -2.38 0.31 -0.16
CA GLY A 376 -1.20 0.68 0.63
C GLY A 376 -0.06 -0.33 0.59
N PHE A 377 -0.32 -1.57 0.15
CA PHE A 377 0.62 -2.69 0.27
C PHE A 377 1.99 -2.42 -0.37
N GLY A 378 2.00 -1.94 -1.63
CA GLY A 378 3.25 -1.76 -2.37
C GLY A 378 4.22 -0.81 -1.68
N THR A 379 3.73 0.26 -1.02
CA THR A 379 4.58 1.17 -0.25
C THR A 379 5.20 0.48 0.96
N ILE A 380 4.40 -0.28 1.73
CA ILE A 380 4.89 -1.03 2.89
C ILE A 380 5.92 -2.06 2.43
N ALA A 381 5.64 -2.79 1.36
CA ALA A 381 6.53 -3.81 0.81
C ALA A 381 7.88 -3.22 0.35
N VAL A 382 7.86 -2.06 -0.32
CA VAL A 382 9.09 -1.35 -0.71
C VAL A 382 9.85 -0.86 0.53
N ALA A 383 9.18 -0.29 1.54
CA ALA A 383 9.84 0.12 2.77
C ALA A 383 10.50 -1.07 3.50
N VAL A 384 9.85 -2.24 3.51
CA VAL A 384 10.44 -3.48 4.06
C VAL A 384 11.60 -3.96 3.20
N ALA A 385 11.50 -3.90 1.85
CA ALA A 385 12.61 -4.23 0.96
C ALA A 385 13.84 -3.36 1.25
N VAL A 386 13.64 -2.05 1.45
CA VAL A 386 14.69 -1.12 1.86
C VAL A 386 15.35 -1.56 3.17
N LYS A 387 14.57 -1.92 4.19
CA LYS A 387 15.13 -2.40 5.47
C LYS A 387 15.87 -3.73 5.30
N CYS A 388 15.36 -4.66 4.50
CA CYS A 388 16.10 -5.89 4.19
C CYS A 388 17.47 -5.60 3.58
N LEU A 389 17.55 -4.62 2.65
CA LEU A 389 18.80 -4.22 1.99
C LEU A 389 19.75 -3.46 2.93
N THR A 390 19.25 -2.61 3.79
CA THR A 390 20.09 -1.82 4.71
C THR A 390 20.58 -2.65 5.89
N GLU A 391 19.75 -3.51 6.45
CA GLU A 391 20.08 -4.37 7.59
C GLU A 391 20.71 -5.71 7.18
N GLN A 392 20.77 -6.02 5.87
CA GLN A 392 21.23 -7.30 5.33
C GLN A 392 20.59 -8.50 6.04
N ARG A 393 19.25 -8.43 6.18
CA ARG A 393 18.45 -9.38 6.95
C ARG A 393 17.09 -9.60 6.30
N LEU A 394 16.60 -10.82 6.34
CA LEU A 394 15.21 -11.15 6.04
C LEU A 394 14.40 -11.22 7.34
N PRO A 395 13.19 -10.65 7.39
CA PRO A 395 12.30 -10.80 8.53
C PRO A 395 11.75 -12.22 8.64
N ALA A 396 11.11 -12.54 9.76
CA ALA A 396 10.43 -13.80 9.96
C ALA A 396 9.22 -13.94 9.02
N ARG A 397 8.94 -15.16 8.57
CA ARG A 397 7.72 -15.50 7.84
C ARG A 397 6.77 -16.25 8.76
N LEU A 398 5.55 -15.73 8.87
CA LEU A 398 4.50 -16.32 9.69
C LEU A 398 3.53 -17.12 8.81
N ASN A 399 3.10 -18.28 9.29
CA ASN A 399 1.99 -19.07 8.77
C ASN A 399 2.05 -19.47 7.28
N SER A 400 3.07 -19.04 6.56
CA SER A 400 3.15 -19.26 5.11
C SER A 400 3.29 -20.74 4.78
N GLY A 401 2.59 -21.16 3.74
CA GLY A 401 2.70 -22.50 3.14
C GLY A 401 3.77 -22.58 2.05
N ALA A 402 3.85 -23.71 1.41
CA ALA A 402 4.66 -23.92 0.21
C ALA A 402 3.74 -24.31 -0.94
N THR A 403 3.82 -23.61 -2.08
CA THR A 403 3.08 -23.93 -3.30
C THR A 403 4.07 -24.17 -4.44
N GLY A 404 4.02 -25.36 -5.02
CA GLY A 404 4.91 -25.72 -6.11
C GLY A 404 6.39 -25.61 -5.70
N ARG A 405 7.16 -24.84 -6.46
CA ARG A 405 8.58 -24.58 -6.21
C ARG A 405 8.86 -23.41 -5.26
N LEU A 406 7.84 -22.67 -4.85
CA LEU A 406 8.01 -21.48 -4.03
C LEU A 406 8.40 -21.84 -2.59
N ALA A 407 9.58 -21.42 -2.16
CA ALA A 407 10.08 -21.64 -0.81
C ALA A 407 9.47 -20.63 0.18
N ALA A 408 8.15 -20.70 0.37
CA ALA A 408 7.38 -19.75 1.18
C ALA A 408 7.02 -20.26 2.58
N GLY A 409 7.53 -21.38 3.04
CA GLY A 409 7.23 -21.92 4.37
C GLY A 409 7.63 -20.98 5.51
N ALA A 410 6.98 -21.12 6.69
CA ALA A 410 7.31 -20.33 7.87
C ALA A 410 8.82 -20.46 8.22
N ALA A 411 9.43 -19.33 8.57
CA ALA A 411 10.86 -19.26 8.87
C ALA A 411 11.17 -18.14 9.87
N PRO A 412 12.21 -18.29 10.70
CA PRO A 412 12.69 -17.21 11.56
C PRO A 412 13.36 -16.11 10.73
N SER A 413 13.57 -14.95 11.35
CA SER A 413 14.41 -13.89 10.78
C SER A 413 15.86 -14.36 10.68
N GLU A 414 16.51 -14.07 9.54
CA GLU A 414 17.89 -14.51 9.27
C GLU A 414 18.74 -13.39 8.62
N ALA A 415 20.04 -13.36 8.95
CA ALA A 415 20.99 -12.52 8.24
C ALA A 415 21.24 -13.10 6.83
N ARG A 416 21.24 -12.22 5.81
CA ARG A 416 21.43 -12.62 4.42
C ARG A 416 22.02 -11.47 3.59
N ALA A 417 23.00 -11.80 2.76
CA ALA A 417 23.52 -10.83 1.79
C ALA A 417 22.47 -10.56 0.70
N LEU A 418 22.10 -9.30 0.52
CA LEU A 418 21.04 -8.87 -0.38
C LEU A 418 21.52 -7.65 -1.19
N ARG A 419 21.25 -7.66 -2.49
CA ARG A 419 21.52 -6.55 -3.42
C ARG A 419 20.28 -6.06 -4.13
N HIS A 420 19.41 -6.99 -4.55
CA HIS A 420 18.24 -6.71 -5.36
C HIS A 420 17.04 -7.47 -4.82
N ILE A 421 15.96 -6.76 -4.55
CA ILE A 421 14.69 -7.35 -4.08
C ILE A 421 13.59 -6.99 -5.07
N LEU A 422 12.84 -8.00 -5.48
CA LEU A 422 11.62 -7.85 -6.28
C LEU A 422 10.43 -7.68 -5.35
N VAL A 423 9.64 -6.64 -5.59
CA VAL A 423 8.31 -6.44 -4.99
C VAL A 423 7.27 -6.55 -6.10
N CYS A 424 6.23 -7.34 -5.90
CA CYS A 424 5.15 -7.46 -6.88
C CYS A 424 3.77 -7.42 -6.22
N THR A 425 2.80 -6.85 -6.94
CA THR A 425 1.43 -6.70 -6.50
C THR A 425 0.46 -6.95 -7.64
N PRO A 426 -0.13 -8.15 -7.70
CA PRO A 426 -1.28 -8.40 -8.57
C PRO A 426 -2.53 -7.76 -7.97
N SER A 427 -3.41 -7.24 -8.81
CA SER A 427 -4.71 -6.76 -8.40
C SER A 427 -5.83 -7.65 -8.93
N LEU A 428 -6.87 -7.80 -8.13
CA LEU A 428 -8.08 -8.53 -8.53
C LEU A 428 -8.74 -7.92 -9.79
N GLY A 429 -8.59 -6.59 -9.98
CA GLY A 429 -9.04 -5.88 -11.19
C GLY A 429 -8.16 -6.10 -12.42
N GLY A 430 -7.13 -6.94 -12.32
CA GLY A 430 -6.24 -7.31 -13.40
C GLY A 430 -5.03 -6.40 -13.59
N GLN A 431 -4.94 -5.26 -12.90
CA GLN A 431 -3.75 -4.44 -12.92
C GLN A 431 -2.65 -5.11 -12.11
N ASN A 432 -1.42 -5.09 -12.63
CA ASN A 432 -0.27 -5.64 -11.95
C ASN A 432 0.85 -4.62 -11.89
N SER A 433 1.61 -4.62 -10.81
CA SER A 433 2.83 -3.83 -10.70
C SER A 433 3.98 -4.67 -10.15
N ALA A 434 5.19 -4.34 -10.60
CA ALA A 434 6.42 -4.88 -10.09
C ALA A 434 7.45 -3.76 -9.92
N ALA A 435 8.26 -3.84 -8.87
CA ALA A 435 9.35 -2.91 -8.61
C ALA A 435 10.60 -3.65 -8.15
N ILE A 436 11.76 -3.20 -8.59
CA ILE A 436 13.06 -3.72 -8.16
C ILE A 436 13.75 -2.66 -7.33
N ILE A 437 14.00 -3.01 -6.08
CA ILE A 437 14.70 -2.19 -5.11
C ILE A 437 16.12 -2.73 -4.98
N SER A 438 17.10 -1.85 -5.16
CA SER A 438 18.51 -2.23 -5.12
C SER A 438 19.24 -1.48 -4.02
N ARG A 439 20.22 -2.15 -3.43
CA ARG A 439 21.15 -1.52 -2.49
C ARG A 439 21.89 -0.37 -3.17
N HIS A 440 21.94 0.77 -2.52
CA HIS A 440 22.80 1.86 -2.94
C HIS A 440 24.26 1.49 -2.61
N ALA A 441 25.16 1.71 -3.57
CA ALA A 441 26.57 1.33 -3.46
C ALA A 441 27.36 2.29 -2.58
#